data_bf8f9dcea65583ce45fcf40e0bc438ac
#
_entry.id   bf8f9dcea65583ce45fcf40e0bc438ac
#
_cell.length_a   1.000
_cell.length_b   1.000
_cell.length_c   1.000
_cell.angle_alpha   90.00
_cell.angle_beta   90.00
_cell.angle_gamma   90.00
#
_symmetry.space_group_name_H-M   'P 1'
#
loop_
_entity.id
_entity.type
_entity.pdbx_description
1 polymer ?
#
loop_
_entity_poly.entity_id
_entity_poly.type
_entity_poly.pdbx_seq_one_letter_code
_entity_poly.pdbx_strand_id
1 'polypeptide(L)'
;MISQKTILVVEDNAVNRMTLCAILASRYRVLEAENGQDALKVLKEHNNDISLILLDIVMPVMDGYAFLSAIREDPLFSSIPVIVTTQSDGEADEVAALSHGATDFVAKPYKSQIILHRVAGIIRLRETAAMINQFKYDKLTGAYNKEFFYQQIKEIILQHPEQKYDIICSDIENFKLVNDIYGIKAGDNLLRSVADVYRRYVGEHGIFGRLDADQFVCLLEHHWDYSDDMFIESCSMIKNMSGYKAIVLKYGVYEVKDRLIPVEQMCDRALLAARSIKGQYGKYFAKYGSELRTKLLKEQSITESMESALSDGQFVVYLQPKYRITDRQLSGAEALVRWEHPEWGLQPPSEFIPLFEKNGFISKLDKFVWEKVCEELRKWDDNGYPAIPVSVNVSRADIYNADITDTLLDIVRRYDIPPSRLHLEITESAYTDNPEQIIQTVSELRRYGFVIEMDDFGSGYSSLNMLNQMPLDILKLDMKFIQNETVASDQRILKFIIDLANSMDLSVIAEGVETSEQLERLRDLGCDQAQGYFFLQTNACLQL
;
A
#
# COMPACT_ATOMS: atom_id res chain seq x y z
N MET A 1 -39.08 7.08 10.80
CA MET A 1 -40.15 7.96 10.28
C MET A 1 -39.68 8.43 8.91
N ILE A 2 -40.45 8.15 7.83
CA ILE A 2 -40.16 8.66 6.48
C ILE A 2 -40.38 10.17 6.55
N SER A 3 -39.34 10.97 6.36
CA SER A 3 -39.43 12.44 6.34
C SER A 3 -40.43 12.85 5.25
N GLN A 4 -41.47 13.59 5.63
CA GLN A 4 -42.48 14.08 4.72
C GLN A 4 -41.83 15.09 3.74
N LYS A 5 -41.95 14.88 2.43
CA LYS A 5 -41.36 15.76 1.41
C LYS A 5 -41.92 17.16 1.50
N THR A 6 -41.10 18.17 1.30
CA THR A 6 -41.49 19.58 1.38
C THR A 6 -41.64 20.16 -0.02
N ILE A 7 -42.76 20.84 -0.26
CA ILE A 7 -43.09 21.54 -1.51
C ILE A 7 -43.19 23.04 -1.21
N LEU A 8 -42.52 23.87 -2.01
CA LEU A 8 -42.70 25.31 -1.97
C LEU A 8 -43.76 25.73 -2.98
N VAL A 9 -44.81 26.41 -2.52
CA VAL A 9 -45.84 27.01 -3.33
C VAL A 9 -45.59 28.50 -3.44
N VAL A 10 -45.41 29.02 -4.66
CA VAL A 10 -45.16 30.43 -4.97
C VAL A 10 -46.32 30.95 -5.82
N GLU A 11 -47.20 31.74 -5.23
CA GLU A 11 -48.44 32.23 -5.88
C GLU A 11 -48.84 33.53 -5.16
N ASP A 12 -49.08 34.62 -5.90
CA ASP A 12 -49.43 35.90 -5.33
C ASP A 12 -50.90 35.96 -4.84
N ASN A 13 -51.81 35.29 -5.58
CA ASN A 13 -53.21 35.25 -5.23
C ASN A 13 -53.43 34.34 -4.01
N ALA A 14 -53.92 34.90 -2.92
CA ALA A 14 -54.12 34.17 -1.67
C ALA A 14 -55.10 33.00 -1.79
N VAL A 15 -56.15 33.11 -2.61
CA VAL A 15 -57.14 32.03 -2.81
C VAL A 15 -56.52 30.87 -3.56
N ASN A 16 -55.78 31.16 -4.62
CA ASN A 16 -55.04 30.16 -5.39
C ASN A 16 -53.98 29.47 -4.53
N ARG A 17 -53.20 30.24 -3.75
CA ARG A 17 -52.19 29.72 -2.86
C ARG A 17 -52.77 28.82 -1.78
N MET A 18 -53.87 29.23 -1.12
CA MET A 18 -54.60 28.41 -0.15
C MET A 18 -55.13 27.11 -0.79
N THR A 19 -55.64 27.19 -2.03
CA THR A 19 -56.12 26.01 -2.75
C THR A 19 -55.03 25.01 -3.03
N LEU A 20 -53.86 25.46 -3.54
CA LEU A 20 -52.71 24.60 -3.79
C LEU A 20 -52.18 23.98 -2.49
N CYS A 21 -52.07 24.77 -1.43
CA CYS A 21 -51.65 24.30 -0.11
C CYS A 21 -52.61 23.22 0.43
N ALA A 22 -53.93 23.44 0.35
CA ALA A 22 -54.91 22.46 0.79
C ALA A 22 -54.85 21.14 -0.02
N ILE A 23 -54.62 21.19 -1.34
CA ILE A 23 -54.43 20.02 -2.19
C ILE A 23 -53.20 19.22 -1.74
N LEU A 24 -52.06 19.91 -1.49
CA LEU A 24 -50.79 19.29 -1.22
C LEU A 24 -50.61 18.83 0.23
N ALA A 25 -51.21 19.53 1.20
CA ALA A 25 -51.06 19.25 2.63
C ALA A 25 -51.51 17.84 3.03
N SER A 26 -52.33 17.18 2.21
CA SER A 26 -52.76 15.79 2.42
C SER A 26 -51.61 14.78 2.36
N ARG A 27 -50.51 15.12 1.68
CA ARG A 27 -49.38 14.20 1.42
C ARG A 27 -48.01 14.78 1.66
N TYR A 28 -47.87 16.12 1.65
CA TYR A 28 -46.61 16.83 1.65
C TYR A 28 -46.59 17.92 2.75
N ARG A 29 -45.41 18.28 3.23
CA ARG A 29 -45.20 19.52 3.97
C ARG A 29 -45.20 20.67 2.97
N VAL A 30 -45.92 21.74 3.24
CA VAL A 30 -46.02 22.88 2.31
C VAL A 30 -45.39 24.12 2.95
N LEU A 31 -44.54 24.81 2.18
CA LEU A 31 -44.04 26.16 2.45
C LEU A 31 -44.68 27.10 1.43
N GLU A 32 -44.88 28.35 1.80
CA GLU A 32 -45.57 29.35 0.99
C GLU A 32 -44.68 30.55 0.75
N ALA A 33 -44.84 31.18 -0.44
CA ALA A 33 -44.28 32.46 -0.78
C ALA A 33 -45.25 33.24 -1.66
N GLU A 34 -45.25 34.56 -1.55
CA GLU A 34 -46.21 35.41 -2.29
C GLU A 34 -45.66 35.97 -3.60
N ASN A 35 -44.35 35.87 -3.81
CA ASN A 35 -43.65 36.32 -5.02
C ASN A 35 -42.31 35.63 -5.13
N GLY A 36 -41.61 35.77 -6.25
CA GLY A 36 -40.29 35.16 -6.47
C GLY A 36 -39.23 35.61 -5.49
N GLN A 37 -39.25 36.85 -5.00
CA GLN A 37 -38.25 37.35 -4.04
C GLN A 37 -38.40 36.71 -2.67
N ASP A 38 -39.62 36.52 -2.19
CA ASP A 38 -39.88 35.80 -0.96
C ASP A 38 -39.61 34.32 -1.08
N ALA A 39 -39.87 33.71 -2.25
CA ALA A 39 -39.49 32.34 -2.55
C ALA A 39 -37.97 32.13 -2.45
N LEU A 40 -37.14 33.06 -2.94
CA LEU A 40 -35.67 33.00 -2.77
C LEU A 40 -35.21 33.05 -1.30
N LYS A 41 -35.93 33.79 -0.45
CA LYS A 41 -35.63 33.81 1.00
C LYS A 41 -35.97 32.48 1.63
N VAL A 42 -37.13 31.91 1.33
CA VAL A 42 -37.54 30.58 1.83
C VAL A 42 -36.58 29.50 1.37
N LEU A 43 -36.08 29.54 0.12
CA LEU A 43 -35.07 28.60 -0.40
C LEU A 43 -33.76 28.67 0.39
N LYS A 44 -33.30 29.89 0.75
CA LYS A 44 -32.08 30.08 1.53
C LYS A 44 -32.22 29.62 2.99
N GLU A 45 -33.41 29.80 3.58
CA GLU A 45 -33.69 29.40 4.97
C GLU A 45 -33.87 27.87 5.10
N HIS A 46 -34.44 27.21 4.07
CA HIS A 46 -34.74 25.78 4.05
C HIS A 46 -33.87 24.99 3.07
N ASN A 47 -32.60 25.37 2.97
CA ASN A 47 -31.62 24.76 2.06
C ASN A 47 -31.59 23.24 2.24
N ASN A 48 -31.80 22.48 1.16
CA ASN A 48 -31.87 21.01 1.07
C ASN A 48 -33.19 20.31 1.45
N ASP A 49 -34.20 20.99 2.05
CA ASP A 49 -35.44 20.34 2.43
C ASP A 49 -36.48 20.36 1.31
N ILE A 50 -36.37 21.29 0.34
CA ILE A 50 -37.38 21.50 -0.69
C ILE A 50 -37.21 20.49 -1.82
N SER A 51 -38.25 19.66 -2.02
CA SER A 51 -38.23 18.58 -3.00
C SER A 51 -38.80 19.01 -4.37
N LEU A 52 -39.67 20.04 -4.43
CA LEU A 52 -40.29 20.55 -5.64
C LEU A 52 -40.86 21.97 -5.37
N ILE A 53 -40.90 22.79 -6.40
CA ILE A 53 -41.51 24.12 -6.36
C ILE A 53 -42.73 24.14 -7.30
N LEU A 54 -43.89 24.64 -6.83
CA LEU A 54 -45.03 25.05 -7.64
C LEU A 54 -44.98 26.57 -7.77
N LEU A 55 -44.92 27.07 -9.01
CA LEU A 55 -44.58 28.47 -9.30
C LEU A 55 -45.61 29.11 -10.21
N ASP A 56 -46.24 30.21 -9.79
CA ASP A 56 -46.99 31.07 -10.70
C ASP A 56 -46.05 31.96 -11.52
N ILE A 57 -46.41 32.23 -12.76
CA ILE A 57 -45.63 33.09 -13.64
C ILE A 57 -45.93 34.55 -13.38
N VAL A 58 -47.17 34.92 -13.21
CA VAL A 58 -47.60 36.31 -13.13
C VAL A 58 -47.71 36.74 -11.69
N MET A 59 -46.68 37.34 -11.18
CA MET A 59 -46.58 37.78 -9.78
C MET A 59 -45.94 39.18 -9.68
N PRO A 60 -46.31 39.99 -8.65
CA PRO A 60 -45.68 41.26 -8.41
C PRO A 60 -44.27 41.09 -7.83
N VAL A 61 -43.45 42.13 -7.83
CA VAL A 61 -42.11 42.26 -7.27
C VAL A 61 -41.05 41.46 -8.06
N MET A 62 -41.21 40.17 -8.18
CA MET A 62 -40.41 39.24 -9.02
C MET A 62 -41.34 38.20 -9.63
N ASP A 63 -41.44 38.22 -10.94
CA ASP A 63 -42.25 37.24 -11.69
C ASP A 63 -41.63 35.83 -11.72
N GLY A 64 -42.41 34.85 -12.21
CA GLY A 64 -41.97 33.46 -12.22
C GLY A 64 -40.78 33.18 -13.14
N TYR A 65 -40.66 33.90 -14.25
CA TYR A 65 -39.52 33.71 -15.17
C TYR A 65 -38.20 34.27 -14.59
N ALA A 66 -38.25 35.45 -13.96
CA ALA A 66 -37.11 36.02 -13.27
C ALA A 66 -36.65 35.11 -12.12
N PHE A 67 -37.63 34.52 -11.38
CA PHE A 67 -37.33 33.56 -10.33
C PHE A 67 -36.68 32.28 -10.90
N LEU A 68 -37.23 31.69 -12.00
CA LEU A 68 -36.64 30.51 -12.66
C LEU A 68 -35.20 30.76 -13.09
N SER A 69 -34.93 31.89 -13.74
CA SER A 69 -33.57 32.26 -14.15
C SER A 69 -32.64 32.33 -12.96
N ALA A 70 -33.05 32.98 -11.86
CA ALA A 70 -32.25 33.11 -10.65
C ALA A 70 -31.90 31.76 -10.00
N ILE A 71 -32.84 30.82 -9.93
CA ILE A 71 -32.56 29.48 -9.34
C ILE A 71 -31.76 28.56 -10.27
N ARG A 72 -31.82 28.74 -11.60
CA ARG A 72 -31.03 27.95 -12.56
C ARG A 72 -29.56 28.40 -12.60
N GLU A 73 -29.28 29.66 -12.29
CA GLU A 73 -27.91 30.20 -12.18
C GLU A 73 -27.24 29.81 -10.84
N ASP A 74 -28.02 29.49 -9.81
CA ASP A 74 -27.49 29.10 -8.51
C ASP A 74 -27.27 27.57 -8.41
N PRO A 75 -26.02 27.09 -8.28
CA PRO A 75 -25.71 25.66 -8.19
C PRO A 75 -26.44 24.92 -7.05
N LEU A 76 -26.81 25.62 -5.96
CA LEU A 76 -27.52 25.04 -4.83
C LEU A 76 -28.99 24.72 -5.14
N PHE A 77 -29.62 25.50 -6.01
CA PHE A 77 -31.06 25.40 -6.29
C PHE A 77 -31.36 24.90 -7.71
N SER A 78 -30.39 24.91 -8.62
CA SER A 78 -30.57 24.57 -10.04
C SER A 78 -31.15 23.18 -10.28
N SER A 79 -30.97 22.23 -9.37
CA SER A 79 -31.47 20.86 -9.47
C SER A 79 -32.91 20.69 -8.93
N ILE A 80 -33.53 21.72 -8.31
CA ILE A 80 -34.87 21.60 -7.76
C ILE A 80 -35.88 21.63 -8.91
N PRO A 81 -36.74 20.61 -9.05
CA PRO A 81 -37.79 20.61 -10.09
C PRO A 81 -38.85 21.68 -9.83
N VAL A 82 -39.25 22.36 -10.89
CA VAL A 82 -40.27 23.41 -10.86
C VAL A 82 -41.42 23.05 -11.76
N ILE A 83 -42.63 23.04 -11.20
CA ILE A 83 -43.90 22.97 -11.96
C ILE A 83 -44.46 24.38 -12.03
N VAL A 84 -44.62 24.89 -13.24
CA VAL A 84 -45.17 26.23 -13.47
C VAL A 84 -46.68 26.15 -13.55
N THR A 85 -47.41 27.13 -12.97
CA THR A 85 -48.85 27.27 -13.13
C THR A 85 -49.19 28.37 -14.15
N THR A 86 -50.03 28.08 -15.13
CA THR A 86 -50.40 28.97 -16.25
C THR A 86 -51.89 29.31 -16.25
N GLN A 87 -52.26 30.48 -16.80
CA GLN A 87 -53.65 30.91 -16.87
C GLN A 87 -54.41 30.38 -18.11
N SER A 88 -53.71 29.86 -19.11
CA SER A 88 -54.31 29.33 -20.33
C SER A 88 -53.74 27.96 -20.71
N ASP A 89 -54.55 27.16 -21.41
CA ASP A 89 -54.14 25.92 -22.05
C ASP A 89 -53.45 26.20 -23.41
N GLY A 90 -52.82 27.37 -23.58
CA GLY A 90 -52.20 27.77 -24.85
C GLY A 90 -50.81 27.13 -25.01
N GLU A 91 -50.58 26.46 -26.13
CA GLU A 91 -49.34 25.82 -26.52
C GLU A 91 -48.10 26.74 -26.40
N ALA A 92 -48.32 28.06 -26.62
CA ALA A 92 -47.24 29.06 -26.52
C ALA A 92 -46.76 29.28 -25.09
N ASP A 93 -47.66 29.30 -24.10
CA ASP A 93 -47.32 29.49 -22.68
C ASP A 93 -46.59 28.26 -22.10
N GLU A 94 -47.01 27.07 -22.57
CA GLU A 94 -46.34 25.80 -22.20
C GLU A 94 -44.92 25.72 -22.71
N VAL A 95 -44.69 26.04 -23.98
CA VAL A 95 -43.38 26.08 -24.63
C VAL A 95 -42.48 27.13 -23.95
N ALA A 96 -43.05 28.31 -23.62
CA ALA A 96 -42.29 29.36 -22.92
C ALA A 96 -41.83 28.91 -21.52
N ALA A 97 -42.69 28.28 -20.73
CA ALA A 97 -42.34 27.79 -19.40
C ALA A 97 -41.21 26.73 -19.46
N LEU A 98 -41.29 25.76 -20.35
CA LEU A 98 -40.27 24.72 -20.53
C LEU A 98 -38.95 25.29 -21.04
N SER A 99 -38.99 26.27 -21.96
CA SER A 99 -37.76 26.91 -22.49
C SER A 99 -37.01 27.73 -21.44
N HIS A 100 -37.71 28.23 -20.40
CA HIS A 100 -37.10 28.91 -19.26
C HIS A 100 -36.63 27.93 -18.14
N GLY A 101 -36.71 26.63 -18.36
CA GLY A 101 -36.17 25.62 -17.44
C GLY A 101 -37.21 25.08 -16.43
N ALA A 102 -38.49 25.25 -16.64
CA ALA A 102 -39.51 24.52 -15.89
C ALA A 102 -39.43 23.01 -16.21
N THR A 103 -39.71 22.20 -15.19
CA THR A 103 -39.73 20.73 -15.34
C THR A 103 -41.04 20.26 -15.92
N ASP A 104 -42.17 20.95 -15.59
CA ASP A 104 -43.52 20.64 -16.04
C ASP A 104 -44.41 21.88 -15.82
N PHE A 105 -45.68 21.81 -16.27
CA PHE A 105 -46.63 22.87 -16.08
C PHE A 105 -48.01 22.35 -15.68
N VAL A 106 -48.85 23.20 -15.10
CA VAL A 106 -50.27 22.92 -14.75
C VAL A 106 -51.12 24.14 -15.05
N ALA A 107 -52.21 23.96 -15.83
CA ALA A 107 -53.15 25.02 -16.14
C ALA A 107 -54.16 25.28 -15.01
N LYS A 108 -54.52 26.55 -14.83
CA LYS A 108 -55.62 26.97 -13.98
C LYS A 108 -56.95 26.77 -14.74
N PRO A 109 -58.11 26.34 -14.13
CA PRO A 109 -58.28 26.11 -12.69
C PRO A 109 -57.69 24.79 -12.21
N TYR A 110 -57.19 24.79 -10.96
CA TYR A 110 -56.50 23.67 -10.38
C TYR A 110 -57.37 22.43 -10.18
N LYS A 111 -56.95 21.32 -10.82
CA LYS A 111 -57.59 20.00 -10.63
C LYS A 111 -56.72 19.19 -9.66
N SER A 112 -57.22 18.94 -8.46
CA SER A 112 -56.46 18.32 -7.35
C SER A 112 -55.77 17.00 -7.76
N GLN A 113 -56.44 16.14 -8.50
CA GLN A 113 -55.87 14.87 -8.95
C GLN A 113 -54.70 15.07 -9.91
N ILE A 114 -54.78 16.05 -10.83
CA ILE A 114 -53.72 16.31 -11.81
C ILE A 114 -52.47 16.84 -11.09
N ILE A 115 -52.65 17.82 -10.19
CA ILE A 115 -51.52 18.36 -9.40
C ILE A 115 -50.84 17.27 -8.60
N LEU A 116 -51.60 16.47 -7.84
CA LEU A 116 -51.01 15.40 -7.03
C LEU A 116 -50.31 14.34 -7.88
N HIS A 117 -50.83 14.00 -9.06
CA HIS A 117 -50.17 13.05 -9.96
C HIS A 117 -48.89 13.59 -10.57
N ARG A 118 -48.85 14.86 -11.03
CA ARG A 118 -47.64 15.48 -11.60
C ARG A 118 -46.52 15.64 -10.54
N VAL A 119 -46.90 16.18 -9.37
CA VAL A 119 -45.98 16.32 -8.23
C VAL A 119 -45.40 14.95 -7.82
N ALA A 120 -46.25 13.94 -7.65
CA ALA A 120 -45.78 12.60 -7.28
C ALA A 120 -44.90 11.97 -8.37
N GLY A 121 -45.23 12.18 -9.66
CA GLY A 121 -44.45 11.69 -10.79
C GLY A 121 -43.05 12.27 -10.82
N ILE A 122 -42.93 13.60 -10.69
CA ILE A 122 -41.62 14.29 -10.69
C ILE A 122 -40.76 13.92 -9.48
N ILE A 123 -41.38 13.88 -8.28
CA ILE A 123 -40.65 13.44 -7.06
C ILE A 123 -40.16 12.01 -7.22
N ARG A 124 -40.99 11.09 -7.73
CA ARG A 124 -40.56 9.69 -7.97
C ARG A 124 -39.45 9.58 -8.99
N LEU A 125 -39.50 10.33 -10.10
CA LEU A 125 -38.43 10.35 -11.10
C LEU A 125 -37.10 10.80 -10.49
N ARG A 126 -37.12 11.88 -9.67
CA ARG A 126 -35.95 12.37 -8.98
C ARG A 126 -35.37 11.35 -7.98
N GLU A 127 -36.25 10.71 -7.21
CA GLU A 127 -35.86 9.65 -6.27
C GLU A 127 -35.25 8.46 -7.00
N THR A 128 -35.86 8.04 -8.10
CA THR A 128 -35.33 6.94 -8.92
C THR A 128 -33.96 7.29 -9.52
N ALA A 129 -33.81 8.50 -10.05
CA ALA A 129 -32.52 8.98 -10.57
C ALA A 129 -31.45 9.04 -9.47
N ALA A 130 -31.81 9.54 -8.27
CA ALA A 130 -30.91 9.58 -7.13
C ALA A 130 -30.53 8.17 -6.65
N MET A 131 -31.50 7.22 -6.63
CA MET A 131 -31.24 5.82 -6.33
C MET A 131 -30.29 5.19 -7.36
N ILE A 132 -30.55 5.39 -8.66
CA ILE A 132 -29.68 4.88 -9.73
C ILE A 132 -28.27 5.40 -9.56
N ASN A 133 -28.08 6.69 -9.26
CA ASN A 133 -26.77 7.26 -9.03
C ASN A 133 -26.08 6.66 -7.78
N GLN A 134 -26.83 6.41 -6.70
CA GLN A 134 -26.29 5.73 -5.52
C GLN A 134 -25.87 4.28 -5.79
N PHE A 135 -26.56 3.59 -6.70
CA PHE A 135 -26.21 2.23 -7.11
C PHE A 135 -25.02 2.17 -8.06
N LYS A 136 -24.70 3.25 -8.78
CA LYS A 136 -23.64 3.24 -9.78
C LYS A 136 -22.32 3.81 -9.29
N TYR A 137 -22.37 4.84 -8.44
CA TYR A 137 -21.20 5.65 -8.12
C TYR A 137 -20.84 5.63 -6.63
N ASP A 138 -19.54 5.69 -6.36
CA ASP A 138 -19.01 5.99 -5.03
C ASP A 138 -19.35 7.44 -4.64
N LYS A 139 -19.96 7.63 -3.47
CA LYS A 139 -20.45 8.94 -3.03
C LYS A 139 -19.36 9.97 -2.80
N LEU A 140 -18.14 9.53 -2.44
CA LEU A 140 -17.05 10.42 -2.13
C LEU A 140 -16.34 10.93 -3.37
N THR A 141 -16.11 10.03 -4.34
CA THR A 141 -15.20 10.25 -5.47
C THR A 141 -15.92 10.43 -6.81
N GLY A 142 -17.19 9.99 -6.91
CA GLY A 142 -17.92 9.96 -8.16
C GLY A 142 -17.41 8.95 -9.18
N ALA A 143 -16.46 8.09 -8.79
CA ALA A 143 -16.05 6.92 -9.57
C ALA A 143 -17.17 5.86 -9.57
N TYR A 144 -17.15 4.91 -10.50
CA TYR A 144 -18.03 3.75 -10.36
C TYR A 144 -17.74 3.02 -9.06
N ASN A 145 -18.78 2.56 -8.37
CA ASN A 145 -18.59 1.64 -7.26
C ASN A 145 -18.19 0.25 -7.77
N LYS A 146 -17.73 -0.59 -6.88
CA LYS A 146 -17.19 -1.92 -7.18
C LYS A 146 -18.15 -2.77 -8.02
N GLU A 147 -19.39 -2.90 -7.59
CA GLU A 147 -20.38 -3.78 -8.21
C GLU A 147 -20.73 -3.32 -9.63
N PHE A 148 -20.97 -2.03 -9.79
CA PHE A 148 -21.31 -1.47 -11.09
C PHE A 148 -20.10 -1.48 -12.05
N PHE A 149 -18.90 -1.22 -11.52
CA PHE A 149 -17.67 -1.30 -12.30
C PHE A 149 -17.45 -2.71 -12.87
N TYR A 150 -17.62 -3.76 -12.05
CA TYR A 150 -17.49 -5.14 -12.50
C TYR A 150 -18.51 -5.51 -13.58
N GLN A 151 -19.76 -5.04 -13.41
CA GLN A 151 -20.79 -5.25 -14.41
C GLN A 151 -20.43 -4.57 -15.74
N GLN A 152 -19.95 -3.33 -15.70
CA GLN A 152 -19.56 -2.58 -16.89
C GLN A 152 -18.37 -3.20 -17.63
N ILE A 153 -17.34 -3.65 -16.91
CA ILE A 153 -16.23 -4.38 -17.54
C ILE A 153 -16.72 -5.62 -18.26
N LYS A 154 -17.58 -6.40 -17.62
CA LYS A 154 -18.12 -7.62 -18.23
C LYS A 154 -18.85 -7.32 -19.53
N GLU A 155 -19.67 -6.27 -19.55
CA GLU A 155 -20.40 -5.82 -20.72
C GLU A 155 -19.45 -5.35 -21.84
N ILE A 156 -18.46 -4.49 -21.52
CA ILE A 156 -17.48 -3.96 -22.48
C ILE A 156 -16.65 -5.09 -23.11
N ILE A 157 -16.11 -5.99 -22.30
CA ILE A 157 -15.29 -7.11 -22.79
C ILE A 157 -16.08 -8.05 -23.69
N LEU A 158 -17.38 -8.25 -23.42
CA LEU A 158 -18.24 -9.09 -24.24
C LEU A 158 -18.66 -8.41 -25.55
N GLN A 159 -18.91 -7.09 -25.53
CA GLN A 159 -19.35 -6.33 -26.70
C GLN A 159 -18.22 -6.10 -27.71
N HIS A 160 -16.96 -6.07 -27.26
CA HIS A 160 -15.79 -5.80 -28.11
C HIS A 160 -14.80 -6.97 -28.07
N PRO A 161 -15.11 -8.12 -28.69
CA PRO A 161 -14.31 -9.34 -28.59
C PRO A 161 -12.92 -9.23 -29.21
N GLU A 162 -12.72 -8.37 -30.19
CA GLU A 162 -11.42 -8.19 -30.87
C GLU A 162 -10.51 -7.19 -30.15
N GLN A 163 -11.06 -6.33 -29.27
CA GLN A 163 -10.30 -5.34 -28.55
C GLN A 163 -9.56 -5.97 -27.37
N LYS A 164 -8.29 -5.65 -27.20
CA LYS A 164 -7.51 -6.03 -26.02
C LYS A 164 -7.63 -4.97 -24.94
N TYR A 165 -7.66 -5.42 -23.70
CA TYR A 165 -7.83 -4.55 -22.54
C TYR A 165 -6.82 -4.85 -21.45
N ASP A 166 -6.45 -3.81 -20.70
CA ASP A 166 -5.72 -3.92 -19.44
C ASP A 166 -6.58 -3.44 -18.27
N ILE A 167 -6.52 -4.16 -17.18
CA ILE A 167 -7.03 -3.73 -15.89
C ILE A 167 -5.85 -3.19 -15.08
N ILE A 168 -5.94 -1.94 -14.65
CA ILE A 168 -4.93 -1.30 -13.80
C ILE A 168 -5.56 -0.99 -12.46
N CYS A 169 -5.02 -1.58 -11.41
CA CYS A 169 -5.40 -1.29 -10.03
C CYS A 169 -4.32 -0.45 -9.35
N SER A 170 -4.72 0.47 -8.49
CA SER A 170 -3.80 1.19 -7.61
C SER A 170 -4.18 1.05 -6.14
N ASP A 171 -3.16 1.16 -5.30
CA ASP A 171 -3.26 1.09 -3.85
C ASP A 171 -2.34 2.20 -3.27
N ILE A 172 -2.84 2.98 -2.32
CA ILE A 172 -2.09 4.09 -1.71
C ILE A 172 -1.24 3.54 -0.56
N GLU A 173 0.08 3.74 -0.62
CA GLU A 173 0.95 3.33 0.49
C GLU A 173 0.64 4.15 1.75
N ASN A 174 0.46 3.45 2.87
CA ASN A 174 0.25 4.05 4.19
C ASN A 174 -0.96 5.00 4.28
N PHE A 175 -2.04 4.77 3.50
CA PHE A 175 -3.23 5.62 3.53
C PHE A 175 -3.82 5.79 4.93
N LYS A 176 -3.80 4.72 5.76
CA LYS A 176 -4.25 4.80 7.15
C LYS A 176 -3.47 5.85 7.94
N LEU A 177 -2.15 5.94 7.73
CA LEU A 177 -1.30 6.92 8.39
C LEU A 177 -1.66 8.36 7.99
N VAL A 178 -2.08 8.57 6.73
CA VAL A 178 -2.59 9.89 6.28
C VAL A 178 -3.83 10.28 7.09
N ASN A 179 -4.76 9.35 7.30
CA ASN A 179 -5.95 9.60 8.11
C ASN A 179 -5.62 9.85 9.59
N ASP A 180 -4.67 9.11 10.14
CA ASP A 180 -4.26 9.22 11.54
C ASP A 180 -3.53 10.55 11.83
N ILE A 181 -2.67 11.00 10.93
CA ILE A 181 -1.86 12.24 11.11
C ILE A 181 -2.66 13.50 10.72
N TYR A 182 -3.36 13.46 9.57
CA TYR A 182 -3.97 14.67 8.98
C TYR A 182 -5.50 14.69 9.09
N GLY A 183 -6.09 13.61 9.62
CA GLY A 183 -7.54 13.47 9.81
C GLY A 183 -8.28 12.95 8.56
N ILE A 184 -9.51 12.44 8.79
CA ILE A 184 -10.34 11.80 7.76
C ILE A 184 -10.63 12.73 6.57
N LYS A 185 -10.84 14.03 6.82
CA LYS A 185 -11.08 15.01 5.74
C LYS A 185 -9.90 15.12 4.77
N ALA A 186 -8.70 14.94 5.27
CA ALA A 186 -7.48 14.95 4.47
C ALA A 186 -7.41 13.71 3.55
N GLY A 187 -7.70 12.53 4.09
CA GLY A 187 -7.84 11.31 3.31
C GLY A 187 -8.94 11.40 2.26
N ASP A 188 -10.09 11.97 2.59
CA ASP A 188 -11.17 12.19 1.63
C ASP A 188 -10.75 13.09 0.46
N ASN A 189 -10.00 14.17 0.73
CA ASN A 189 -9.47 15.04 -0.30
C ASN A 189 -8.44 14.34 -1.19
N LEU A 190 -7.59 13.51 -0.59
CA LEU A 190 -6.66 12.68 -1.33
C LEU A 190 -7.40 11.72 -2.28
N LEU A 191 -8.41 11.01 -1.79
CA LEU A 191 -9.19 10.08 -2.61
C LEU A 191 -9.91 10.79 -3.76
N ARG A 192 -10.42 12.02 -3.57
CA ARG A 192 -10.98 12.84 -4.64
C ARG A 192 -9.90 13.20 -5.68
N SER A 193 -8.72 13.60 -5.22
CA SER A 193 -7.60 13.93 -6.13
C SER A 193 -7.18 12.72 -6.97
N VAL A 194 -7.15 11.52 -6.38
CA VAL A 194 -6.89 10.27 -7.12
C VAL A 194 -7.97 10.04 -8.19
N ALA A 195 -9.24 10.15 -7.83
CA ALA A 195 -10.34 9.97 -8.77
C ALA A 195 -10.30 10.99 -9.93
N ASP A 196 -9.92 12.25 -9.65
CA ASP A 196 -9.81 13.29 -10.67
C ASP A 196 -8.65 13.02 -11.65
N VAL A 197 -7.54 12.47 -11.16
CA VAL A 197 -6.43 12.03 -12.03
C VAL A 197 -6.87 10.84 -12.88
N TYR A 198 -7.53 9.83 -12.29
CA TYR A 198 -8.08 8.71 -13.06
C TYR A 198 -9.04 9.20 -14.16
N ARG A 199 -9.95 10.13 -13.84
CA ARG A 199 -10.90 10.69 -14.81
C ARG A 199 -10.22 11.34 -16.00
N ARG A 200 -9.07 12.01 -15.77
CA ARG A 200 -8.28 12.64 -16.84
C ARG A 200 -7.56 11.63 -17.73
N TYR A 201 -6.94 10.60 -17.13
CA TYR A 201 -6.18 9.59 -17.88
C TYR A 201 -7.09 8.61 -18.62
N VAL A 202 -8.20 8.21 -18.01
CA VAL A 202 -9.15 7.28 -18.63
C VAL A 202 -9.92 7.93 -19.78
N GLY A 203 -10.34 9.19 -19.60
CA GLY A 203 -11.04 9.96 -20.63
C GLY A 203 -12.25 9.21 -21.21
N GLU A 204 -12.35 9.22 -22.54
CA GLU A 204 -13.38 8.48 -23.30
C GLU A 204 -12.95 7.04 -23.68
N HIS A 205 -11.69 6.67 -23.39
CA HIS A 205 -11.09 5.39 -23.82
C HIS A 205 -11.17 4.28 -22.78
N GLY A 206 -11.92 4.48 -21.71
CA GLY A 206 -12.06 3.48 -20.67
C GLY A 206 -13.06 3.85 -19.59
N ILE A 207 -13.06 3.07 -18.53
CA ILE A 207 -13.87 3.31 -17.33
C ILE A 207 -13.01 3.17 -16.08
N PHE A 208 -13.35 3.86 -15.00
CA PHE A 208 -12.68 3.71 -13.73
C PHE A 208 -13.66 3.59 -12.57
N GLY A 209 -13.24 2.93 -11.52
CA GLY A 209 -14.00 2.67 -10.32
C GLY A 209 -13.16 2.71 -9.05
N ARG A 210 -13.83 2.69 -7.91
CA ARG A 210 -13.24 2.53 -6.60
C ARG A 210 -13.69 1.20 -6.03
N LEU A 211 -12.72 0.31 -5.75
CA LEU A 211 -13.01 -1.05 -5.28
C LEU A 211 -13.27 -1.09 -3.78
N ASP A 212 -12.40 -0.44 -3.01
CA ASP A 212 -12.46 -0.41 -1.55
C ASP A 212 -11.60 0.76 -1.05
N ALA A 213 -11.76 1.16 0.20
CA ALA A 213 -11.00 2.16 0.94
C ALA A 213 -10.14 3.12 0.07
N ASP A 214 -8.90 2.74 -0.24
CA ASP A 214 -7.91 3.49 -1.01
C ASP A 214 -7.54 2.82 -2.35
N GLN A 215 -8.33 1.83 -2.78
CA GLN A 215 -8.08 1.06 -4.00
C GLN A 215 -8.92 1.56 -5.16
N PHE A 216 -8.25 1.97 -6.22
CA PHE A 216 -8.87 2.39 -7.47
C PHE A 216 -8.54 1.40 -8.58
N VAL A 217 -9.40 1.37 -9.58
CA VAL A 217 -9.26 0.49 -10.74
C VAL A 217 -9.71 1.20 -12.01
N CYS A 218 -9.07 0.89 -13.12
CA CYS A 218 -9.58 1.26 -14.44
C CYS A 218 -9.44 0.10 -15.43
N LEU A 219 -10.32 0.11 -16.43
CA LEU A 219 -10.20 -0.67 -17.64
C LEU A 219 -9.78 0.27 -18.76
N LEU A 220 -8.69 -0.03 -19.44
CA LEU A 220 -8.17 0.72 -20.58
C LEU A 220 -7.93 -0.21 -21.77
N GLU A 221 -7.91 0.35 -22.97
CA GLU A 221 -7.39 -0.35 -24.14
C GLU A 221 -5.93 -0.74 -23.90
N HIS A 222 -5.55 -1.93 -24.39
CA HIS A 222 -4.22 -2.49 -24.12
C HIS A 222 -3.10 -1.60 -24.64
N HIS A 223 -2.24 -1.15 -23.74
CA HIS A 223 -0.99 -0.44 -24.02
C HIS A 223 0.20 -1.40 -23.88
N TRP A 224 1.10 -1.40 -24.89
CA TRP A 224 2.24 -2.32 -24.93
C TRP A 224 3.38 -1.94 -23.98
N ASP A 225 3.59 -0.63 -23.75
CA ASP A 225 4.77 -0.11 -23.04
C ASP A 225 4.41 0.72 -21.81
N TYR A 226 4.06 0.02 -20.70
CA TYR A 226 4.00 0.67 -19.39
C TYR A 226 5.40 0.85 -18.82
N SER A 227 5.72 2.05 -18.36
CA SER A 227 6.96 2.38 -17.66
C SER A 227 6.69 3.01 -16.30
N ASP A 228 7.66 2.96 -15.39
CA ASP A 228 7.55 3.65 -14.11
C ASP A 228 7.33 5.16 -14.27
N ASP A 229 7.87 5.78 -15.31
CA ASP A 229 7.72 7.23 -15.58
C ASP A 229 6.27 7.65 -15.74
N MET A 230 5.44 6.85 -16.43
CA MET A 230 3.99 7.12 -16.59
C MET A 230 3.28 7.17 -15.24
N PHE A 231 3.62 6.25 -14.35
CA PHE A 231 3.01 6.16 -13.03
C PHE A 231 3.59 7.19 -12.04
N ILE A 232 4.85 7.59 -12.21
CA ILE A 232 5.48 8.71 -11.48
C ILE A 232 4.76 10.02 -11.81
N GLU A 233 4.45 10.26 -13.09
CA GLU A 233 3.70 11.44 -13.51
C GLU A 233 2.31 11.50 -12.85
N SER A 234 1.57 10.40 -12.88
CA SER A 234 0.27 10.28 -12.23
C SER A 234 0.37 10.54 -10.71
N CYS A 235 1.35 9.95 -10.03
CA CYS A 235 1.63 10.23 -8.61
C CYS A 235 1.95 11.71 -8.36
N SER A 236 2.71 12.34 -9.25
CA SER A 236 3.09 13.76 -9.14
C SER A 236 1.88 14.68 -9.28
N MET A 237 0.97 14.38 -10.20
CA MET A 237 -0.31 15.09 -10.32
C MET A 237 -1.15 14.98 -9.05
N ILE A 238 -1.28 13.79 -8.48
CA ILE A 238 -2.02 13.55 -7.23
C ILE A 238 -1.39 14.34 -6.08
N LYS A 239 -0.06 14.34 -5.94
CA LYS A 239 0.67 15.14 -4.94
C LYS A 239 0.37 16.62 -5.06
N ASN A 240 0.39 17.15 -6.28
CA ASN A 240 0.13 18.57 -6.54
C ASN A 240 -1.32 18.95 -6.24
N MET A 241 -2.29 18.11 -6.58
CA MET A 241 -3.72 18.36 -6.36
C MET A 241 -4.12 18.22 -4.88
N SER A 242 -3.60 17.20 -4.21
CA SER A 242 -3.92 16.92 -2.80
C SER A 242 -3.12 17.76 -1.82
N GLY A 243 -1.96 18.28 -2.22
CA GLY A 243 -1.02 19.01 -1.34
C GLY A 243 -0.11 18.10 -0.49
N TYR A 244 -0.25 16.76 -0.57
CA TYR A 244 0.54 15.81 0.23
C TYR A 244 1.74 15.30 -0.56
N LYS A 245 2.96 15.70 -0.14
CA LYS A 245 4.21 15.39 -0.87
C LYS A 245 4.71 13.95 -0.68
N ALA A 246 4.41 13.32 0.44
CA ALA A 246 4.96 11.99 0.81
C ALA A 246 4.12 10.80 0.31
N ILE A 247 3.09 11.04 -0.51
CA ILE A 247 2.19 9.97 -0.97
C ILE A 247 2.83 9.21 -2.13
N VAL A 248 2.73 7.88 -2.06
CA VAL A 248 3.12 6.97 -3.14
C VAL A 248 1.95 6.05 -3.45
N LEU A 249 1.60 5.95 -4.73
CA LEU A 249 0.68 4.93 -5.23
C LEU A 249 1.49 3.81 -5.90
N LYS A 250 1.07 2.58 -5.67
CA LYS A 250 1.58 1.41 -6.38
C LYS A 250 0.51 0.91 -7.33
N TYR A 251 0.92 0.63 -8.55
CA TYR A 251 0.02 0.21 -9.62
C TYR A 251 0.30 -1.22 -10.02
N GLY A 252 -0.76 -1.98 -10.24
CA GLY A 252 -0.68 -3.32 -10.79
C GLY A 252 -1.45 -3.41 -12.09
N VAL A 253 -0.84 -4.00 -13.09
CA VAL A 253 -1.40 -4.16 -14.44
C VAL A 253 -1.69 -5.62 -14.71
N TYR A 254 -2.91 -5.92 -15.11
CA TYR A 254 -3.34 -7.23 -15.59
C TYR A 254 -3.84 -7.14 -17.02
N GLU A 255 -3.17 -7.82 -17.95
CA GLU A 255 -3.62 -7.97 -19.34
C GLU A 255 -4.74 -8.99 -19.43
N VAL A 256 -5.89 -8.59 -19.98
CA VAL A 256 -7.06 -9.47 -20.13
C VAL A 256 -6.84 -10.42 -21.31
N LYS A 257 -6.21 -11.57 -21.03
CA LYS A 257 -5.96 -12.63 -22.02
C LYS A 257 -7.09 -13.65 -22.10
N ASP A 258 -7.62 -14.06 -20.96
CA ASP A 258 -8.71 -15.00 -20.84
C ASP A 258 -9.95 -14.28 -20.30
N ARG A 259 -10.95 -14.16 -21.15
CA ARG A 259 -12.23 -13.46 -20.86
C ARG A 259 -13.22 -14.31 -20.07
N LEU A 260 -12.92 -15.60 -19.87
CA LEU A 260 -13.74 -16.50 -19.05
C LEU A 260 -13.46 -16.33 -17.55
N ILE A 261 -12.34 -15.70 -17.22
CA ILE A 261 -12.00 -15.39 -15.83
C ILE A 261 -12.97 -14.34 -15.29
N PRO A 262 -13.56 -14.54 -14.10
CA PRO A 262 -14.38 -13.52 -13.46
C PRO A 262 -13.63 -12.18 -13.31
N VAL A 263 -14.33 -11.06 -13.52
CA VAL A 263 -13.75 -9.71 -13.45
C VAL A 263 -13.14 -9.44 -12.08
N GLU A 264 -13.76 -9.94 -11.02
CA GLU A 264 -13.23 -9.88 -9.65
C GLU A 264 -11.82 -10.45 -9.57
N GLN A 265 -11.61 -11.65 -10.12
CA GLN A 265 -10.28 -12.28 -10.13
C GLN A 265 -9.27 -11.53 -10.99
N MET A 266 -9.72 -10.89 -12.08
CA MET A 266 -8.84 -10.05 -12.91
C MET A 266 -8.35 -8.83 -12.12
N CYS A 267 -9.25 -8.17 -11.38
CA CYS A 267 -8.92 -7.05 -10.50
C CYS A 267 -8.02 -7.48 -9.33
N ASP A 268 -8.31 -8.63 -8.71
CA ASP A 268 -7.48 -9.19 -7.64
C ASP A 268 -6.05 -9.47 -8.12
N ARG A 269 -5.87 -9.99 -9.34
CA ARG A 269 -4.56 -10.20 -9.95
C ARG A 269 -3.80 -8.90 -10.16
N ALA A 270 -4.47 -7.85 -10.63
CA ALA A 270 -3.88 -6.52 -10.73
C ALA A 270 -3.48 -5.97 -9.35
N LEU A 271 -4.34 -6.11 -8.34
CA LEU A 271 -4.03 -5.70 -6.96
C LEU A 271 -2.86 -6.49 -6.36
N LEU A 272 -2.75 -7.78 -6.62
CA LEU A 272 -1.61 -8.60 -6.20
C LEU A 272 -0.31 -8.09 -6.82
N ALA A 273 -0.33 -7.68 -8.09
CA ALA A 273 0.83 -7.07 -8.72
C ALA A 273 1.20 -5.73 -8.06
N ALA A 274 0.24 -4.86 -7.76
CA ALA A 274 0.51 -3.61 -7.04
C ALA A 274 1.13 -3.87 -5.65
N ARG A 275 0.57 -4.85 -4.92
CA ARG A 275 1.04 -5.21 -3.57
C ARG A 275 2.45 -5.82 -3.57
N SER A 276 2.85 -6.53 -4.64
CA SER A 276 4.17 -7.16 -4.73
C SER A 276 5.34 -6.18 -4.73
N ILE A 277 5.06 -4.90 -5.00
CA ILE A 277 6.07 -3.83 -5.03
C ILE A 277 5.90 -2.80 -3.91
N LYS A 278 4.99 -3.03 -2.94
CA LYS A 278 4.87 -2.17 -1.76
C LYS A 278 6.18 -2.13 -0.97
N GLY A 279 6.56 -0.95 -0.51
CA GLY A 279 7.83 -0.71 0.19
C GLY A 279 9.06 -0.66 -0.71
N GLN A 280 8.96 -0.95 -2.01
CA GLN A 280 10.08 -0.86 -2.93
C GLN A 280 10.23 0.56 -3.46
N TYR A 281 11.35 1.22 -3.09
CA TYR A 281 11.66 2.56 -3.58
C TYR A 281 11.96 2.55 -5.09
N GLY A 282 11.46 3.57 -5.81
CA GLY A 282 11.70 3.71 -7.25
C GLY A 282 10.86 2.80 -8.16
N LYS A 283 10.11 1.82 -7.61
CA LYS A 283 9.16 1.01 -8.35
C LYS A 283 7.74 1.48 -8.13
N TYR A 284 7.03 1.80 -9.20
CA TYR A 284 5.66 2.33 -9.15
C TYR A 284 4.64 1.36 -9.71
N PHE A 285 5.01 0.46 -10.61
CA PHE A 285 4.09 -0.53 -11.17
C PHE A 285 4.70 -1.92 -11.27
N ALA A 286 3.81 -2.93 -11.33
CA ALA A 286 4.16 -4.30 -11.68
C ALA A 286 3.07 -4.92 -12.58
N LYS A 287 3.48 -5.80 -13.50
CA LYS A 287 2.54 -6.58 -14.32
C LYS A 287 2.29 -7.94 -13.68
N TYR A 288 1.01 -8.35 -13.62
CA TYR A 288 0.67 -9.71 -13.22
C TYR A 288 0.92 -10.66 -14.39
N GLY A 289 1.98 -11.43 -14.31
CA GLY A 289 2.37 -12.44 -15.30
C GLY A 289 2.61 -13.80 -14.67
N SER A 290 3.06 -14.74 -15.49
CA SER A 290 3.42 -16.10 -15.06
C SER A 290 4.51 -16.09 -13.98
N GLU A 291 5.51 -15.25 -14.11
CA GLU A 291 6.61 -15.11 -13.15
C GLU A 291 6.13 -14.68 -11.76
N LEU A 292 5.34 -13.61 -11.67
CA LEU A 292 4.78 -13.14 -10.40
C LEU A 292 3.85 -14.19 -9.79
N ARG A 293 3.02 -14.84 -10.61
CA ARG A 293 2.15 -15.93 -10.14
C ARG A 293 2.97 -17.07 -9.55
N THR A 294 4.01 -17.52 -10.25
CA THR A 294 4.90 -18.61 -9.78
C THR A 294 5.58 -18.22 -8.48
N LYS A 295 6.09 -16.96 -8.38
CA LYS A 295 6.69 -16.45 -7.16
C LYS A 295 5.70 -16.46 -5.99
N LEU A 296 4.48 -15.94 -6.17
CA LEU A 296 3.47 -15.91 -5.11
C LEU A 296 3.04 -17.31 -4.66
N LEU A 297 2.89 -18.26 -5.59
CA LEU A 297 2.60 -19.66 -5.27
C LEU A 297 3.75 -20.31 -4.49
N LYS A 298 5.00 -20.02 -4.84
CA LYS A 298 6.18 -20.48 -4.10
C LYS A 298 6.22 -19.90 -2.69
N GLU A 299 6.00 -18.59 -2.55
CA GLU A 299 5.94 -17.91 -1.23
C GLU A 299 4.83 -18.49 -0.35
N GLN A 300 3.67 -18.79 -0.91
CA GLN A 300 2.58 -19.46 -0.20
C GLN A 300 2.98 -20.85 0.26
N SER A 301 3.53 -21.69 -0.65
CA SER A 301 3.96 -23.03 -0.33
C SER A 301 5.05 -23.06 0.75
N ILE A 302 6.02 -22.12 0.70
CA ILE A 302 7.03 -21.91 1.75
C ILE A 302 6.35 -21.65 3.10
N THR A 303 5.37 -20.74 3.13
CA THR A 303 4.68 -20.37 4.37
C THR A 303 3.84 -21.54 4.94
N GLU A 304 3.20 -22.33 4.06
CA GLU A 304 2.39 -23.48 4.47
C GLU A 304 3.24 -24.64 4.98
N SER A 305 4.47 -24.82 4.48
CA SER A 305 5.33 -25.95 4.82
C SER A 305 6.39 -25.66 5.91
N MET A 306 6.63 -24.41 6.29
CA MET A 306 7.72 -24.00 7.19
C MET A 306 7.76 -24.74 8.54
N GLU A 307 6.61 -24.95 9.19
CA GLU A 307 6.51 -25.63 10.50
C GLU A 307 6.85 -27.12 10.38
N SER A 308 6.29 -27.80 9.36
CA SER A 308 6.59 -29.22 9.10
C SER A 308 8.04 -29.40 8.65
N ALA A 309 8.56 -28.50 7.81
CA ALA A 309 9.95 -28.53 7.37
C ALA A 309 10.95 -28.47 8.54
N LEU A 310 10.65 -27.64 9.56
CA LEU A 310 11.49 -27.58 10.76
C LEU A 310 11.42 -28.88 11.57
N SER A 311 10.22 -29.43 11.76
CA SER A 311 10.03 -30.69 12.53
C SER A 311 10.60 -31.92 11.80
N ASP A 312 10.55 -31.92 10.47
CA ASP A 312 11.03 -33.03 9.64
C ASP A 312 12.54 -32.98 9.35
N GLY A 313 13.24 -31.95 9.89
CA GLY A 313 14.69 -31.81 9.75
C GLY A 313 15.13 -31.39 8.35
N GLN A 314 14.28 -30.70 7.59
CA GLN A 314 14.63 -30.21 6.24
C GLN A 314 15.56 -28.99 6.26
N PHE A 315 15.67 -28.30 7.39
CA PHE A 315 16.66 -27.23 7.57
C PHE A 315 17.98 -27.81 8.02
N VAL A 316 19.03 -27.50 7.28
CA VAL A 316 20.41 -27.95 7.52
C VAL A 316 21.32 -26.75 7.70
N VAL A 317 22.34 -26.91 8.52
CA VAL A 317 23.32 -25.86 8.78
C VAL A 317 24.63 -26.22 8.09
N TYR A 318 25.14 -25.29 7.30
CA TYR A 318 26.45 -25.37 6.69
C TYR A 318 27.40 -24.42 7.41
N LEU A 319 28.67 -24.80 7.53
CA LEU A 319 29.71 -23.95 8.07
C LEU A 319 30.61 -23.41 6.98
N GLN A 320 30.73 -22.07 6.92
CA GLN A 320 31.69 -21.40 6.06
C GLN A 320 32.91 -20.96 6.88
N PRO A 321 34.10 -21.47 6.57
CA PRO A 321 35.28 -21.17 7.39
C PRO A 321 35.78 -19.73 7.23
N LYS A 322 36.22 -19.14 8.35
CA LYS A 322 36.88 -17.86 8.46
C LYS A 322 38.39 -18.10 8.69
N TYR A 323 39.26 -17.40 7.96
CA TYR A 323 40.69 -17.55 8.04
C TYR A 323 41.37 -16.26 8.44
N ARG A 324 42.38 -16.38 9.30
CA ARG A 324 43.29 -15.27 9.61
C ARG A 324 44.16 -14.98 8.39
N ILE A 325 44.25 -13.71 7.97
CA ILE A 325 44.96 -13.32 6.75
C ILE A 325 46.47 -13.49 6.88
N THR A 326 47.03 -13.27 8.09
CA THR A 326 48.47 -13.27 8.33
C THR A 326 49.14 -14.64 8.16
N ASP A 327 48.55 -15.69 8.69
CA ASP A 327 49.09 -17.05 8.71
C ASP A 327 48.23 -18.08 8.01
N ARG A 328 47.04 -17.64 7.47
CA ARG A 328 46.06 -18.47 6.78
C ARG A 328 45.51 -19.63 7.63
N GLN A 329 45.56 -19.49 8.96
CA GLN A 329 44.99 -20.49 9.84
C GLN A 329 43.49 -20.27 10.02
N LEU A 330 42.76 -21.37 10.22
CA LEU A 330 41.34 -21.35 10.54
C LEU A 330 41.12 -20.60 11.85
N SER A 331 40.35 -19.52 11.83
CA SER A 331 40.06 -18.66 12.99
C SER A 331 38.65 -18.81 13.53
N GLY A 332 37.71 -19.35 12.74
CA GLY A 332 36.31 -19.56 13.07
C GLY A 332 35.52 -20.07 11.90
N ALA A 333 34.20 -20.09 12.03
CA ALA A 333 33.29 -20.38 10.94
C ALA A 333 32.00 -19.57 11.09
N GLU A 334 31.29 -19.39 9.99
CA GLU A 334 29.92 -18.83 9.98
C GLU A 334 28.90 -19.93 9.71
N ALA A 335 27.83 -19.97 10.50
CA ALA A 335 26.72 -20.91 10.34
C ALA A 335 25.68 -20.36 9.36
N LEU A 336 25.52 -21.03 8.27
CA LEU A 336 24.64 -20.66 7.17
C LEU A 336 23.52 -21.70 7.01
N VAL A 337 22.30 -21.33 7.30
CA VAL A 337 21.15 -22.21 7.12
C VAL A 337 20.85 -22.42 5.65
N ARG A 338 20.43 -23.64 5.29
CA ARG A 338 19.92 -24.03 3.97
C ARG A 338 18.66 -24.86 4.18
N TRP A 339 17.74 -24.83 3.21
CA TRP A 339 16.54 -25.65 3.26
C TRP A 339 16.61 -26.73 2.18
N GLU A 340 16.70 -27.98 2.58
CA GLU A 340 16.61 -29.14 1.69
C GLU A 340 15.13 -29.46 1.44
N HIS A 341 14.52 -28.70 0.51
CA HIS A 341 13.11 -28.88 0.19
C HIS A 341 12.90 -30.13 -0.67
N PRO A 342 11.90 -31.00 -0.36
CA PRO A 342 11.70 -32.27 -1.06
C PRO A 342 11.48 -32.14 -2.58
N GLU A 343 10.83 -31.06 -3.03
CA GLU A 343 10.53 -30.85 -4.45
C GLU A 343 11.53 -29.91 -5.14
N TRP A 344 12.06 -28.89 -4.42
CA TRP A 344 12.88 -27.84 -5.03
C TRP A 344 14.38 -28.02 -4.77
N GLY A 345 14.74 -29.06 -4.03
CA GLY A 345 16.14 -29.28 -3.63
C GLY A 345 16.64 -28.22 -2.67
N LEU A 346 17.95 -27.97 -2.68
CA LEU A 346 18.60 -27.03 -1.76
C LEU A 346 18.22 -25.59 -2.07
N GLN A 347 17.49 -24.95 -1.15
CA GLN A 347 17.05 -23.57 -1.26
C GLN A 347 17.96 -22.62 -0.46
N PRO A 348 18.39 -21.49 -1.05
CA PRO A 348 19.20 -20.48 -0.35
C PRO A 348 18.33 -19.64 0.61
N PRO A 349 18.95 -19.03 1.64
CA PRO A 349 18.26 -18.16 2.61
C PRO A 349 17.43 -17.04 2.00
N SER A 350 17.88 -16.46 0.90
CA SER A 350 17.20 -15.37 0.19
C SER A 350 15.78 -15.72 -0.27
N GLU A 351 15.45 -17.01 -0.41
CA GLU A 351 14.13 -17.47 -0.84
C GLU A 351 13.12 -17.57 0.31
N PHE A 352 13.56 -17.79 1.56
CA PHE A 352 12.67 -18.03 2.70
C PHE A 352 12.85 -17.08 3.89
N ILE A 353 14.06 -16.58 4.17
CA ILE A 353 14.30 -15.68 5.31
C ILE A 353 13.39 -14.44 5.29
N PRO A 354 13.22 -13.69 4.15
CA PRO A 354 12.35 -12.53 4.13
C PRO A 354 10.88 -12.83 4.43
N LEU A 355 10.42 -14.06 4.15
CA LEU A 355 9.07 -14.51 4.47
C LEU A 355 8.94 -14.85 5.94
N PHE A 356 9.96 -15.51 6.51
CA PHE A 356 9.99 -15.90 7.93
C PHE A 356 10.12 -14.69 8.85
N GLU A 357 10.83 -13.65 8.43
CA GLU A 357 10.84 -12.36 9.14
C GLU A 357 9.47 -11.69 9.16
N LYS A 358 8.75 -11.70 8.02
CA LYS A 358 7.41 -11.09 7.91
C LYS A 358 6.37 -11.79 8.78
N ASN A 359 6.45 -13.12 8.92
CA ASN A 359 5.46 -13.91 9.67
C ASN A 359 5.92 -14.29 11.09
N GLY A 360 7.14 -13.91 11.50
CA GLY A 360 7.70 -14.17 12.82
C GLY A 360 8.25 -15.59 13.02
N PHE A 361 8.28 -16.43 11.99
CA PHE A 361 8.84 -17.79 12.08
C PHE A 361 10.36 -17.79 12.21
N ILE A 362 11.00 -16.67 11.83
CA ILE A 362 12.46 -16.51 11.89
C ILE A 362 13.03 -16.85 13.27
N SER A 363 12.40 -16.45 14.36
CA SER A 363 12.86 -16.74 15.73
C SER A 363 12.91 -18.23 16.06
N LYS A 364 12.00 -19.03 15.48
CA LYS A 364 12.06 -20.49 15.64
C LYS A 364 13.23 -21.09 14.86
N LEU A 365 13.48 -20.58 13.68
CA LEU A 365 14.61 -21.01 12.84
C LEU A 365 15.95 -20.61 13.46
N ASP A 366 16.08 -19.37 13.93
CA ASP A 366 17.31 -18.88 14.56
C ASP A 366 17.65 -19.72 15.80
N LYS A 367 16.67 -19.96 16.66
CA LYS A 367 16.84 -20.83 17.82
C LYS A 367 17.29 -22.25 17.43
N PHE A 368 16.70 -22.82 16.38
CA PHE A 368 17.14 -24.13 15.85
C PHE A 368 18.59 -24.09 15.38
N VAL A 369 19.02 -23.06 14.67
CA VAL A 369 20.42 -22.90 14.21
C VAL A 369 21.35 -22.78 15.41
N TRP A 370 21.02 -21.95 16.41
CA TRP A 370 21.85 -21.79 17.62
C TRP A 370 22.01 -23.11 18.38
N GLU A 371 20.93 -23.90 18.54
CA GLU A 371 20.98 -25.21 19.19
C GLU A 371 21.85 -26.19 18.39
N LYS A 372 21.72 -26.22 17.05
CA LYS A 372 22.54 -27.07 16.18
C LYS A 372 24.02 -26.73 16.23
N VAL A 373 24.36 -25.45 16.21
CA VAL A 373 25.74 -24.99 16.33
C VAL A 373 26.33 -25.37 17.69
N CYS A 374 25.61 -25.17 18.79
CA CYS A 374 26.10 -25.55 20.12
C CYS A 374 26.24 -27.06 20.26
N GLU A 375 25.35 -27.88 19.69
CA GLU A 375 25.47 -29.33 19.63
C GLU A 375 26.75 -29.76 18.90
N GLU A 376 27.10 -29.11 17.79
CA GLU A 376 28.28 -29.44 17.01
C GLU A 376 29.57 -28.98 17.70
N LEU A 377 29.57 -27.80 18.31
CA LEU A 377 30.69 -27.32 19.13
C LEU A 377 30.98 -28.28 20.27
N ARG A 378 29.98 -28.86 20.90
CA ARG A 378 30.15 -29.88 21.95
C ARG A 378 30.76 -31.17 21.39
N LYS A 379 30.30 -31.63 20.24
CA LYS A 379 30.90 -32.80 19.55
C LYS A 379 32.37 -32.56 19.22
N TRP A 380 32.75 -31.35 18.80
CA TRP A 380 34.16 -31.00 18.55
C TRP A 380 35.00 -31.08 19.81
N ASP A 381 34.51 -30.55 20.93
CA ASP A 381 35.19 -30.61 22.20
C ASP A 381 35.38 -32.07 22.68
N ASP A 382 34.32 -32.89 22.56
CA ASP A 382 34.37 -34.30 22.95
C ASP A 382 35.31 -35.13 22.08
N ASN A 383 35.53 -34.73 20.82
CA ASN A 383 36.47 -35.37 19.91
C ASN A 383 37.89 -34.76 19.97
N GLY A 384 38.11 -33.73 20.79
CA GLY A 384 39.41 -33.08 20.94
C GLY A 384 39.86 -32.24 19.77
N TYR A 385 38.92 -31.73 18.96
CA TYR A 385 39.20 -30.78 17.88
C TYR A 385 39.56 -29.38 18.44
N PRO A 386 40.24 -28.54 17.64
CA PRO A 386 40.56 -27.17 18.05
C PRO A 386 39.29 -26.37 18.41
N ALA A 387 39.35 -25.65 19.51
CA ALA A 387 38.24 -24.82 19.98
C ALA A 387 38.16 -23.53 19.16
N ILE A 388 37.52 -23.58 18.00
CA ILE A 388 37.21 -22.41 17.17
C ILE A 388 35.80 -21.85 17.46
N PRO A 389 35.57 -20.54 17.36
CA PRO A 389 34.25 -19.96 17.47
C PRO A 389 33.41 -20.18 16.20
N VAL A 390 32.07 -20.19 16.37
CA VAL A 390 31.15 -20.21 15.27
C VAL A 390 30.20 -19.03 15.41
N SER A 391 30.07 -18.27 14.34
CA SER A 391 29.12 -17.15 14.25
C SER A 391 27.74 -17.61 13.79
N VAL A 392 26.72 -17.07 14.41
CA VAL A 392 25.31 -17.32 14.09
C VAL A 392 24.58 -16.00 13.87
N ASN A 393 23.70 -15.96 12.90
CA ASN A 393 22.85 -14.82 12.67
C ASN A 393 21.82 -14.65 13.79
N VAL A 394 21.55 -13.40 14.15
CA VAL A 394 20.50 -12.99 15.07
C VAL A 394 19.57 -12.05 14.34
N SER A 395 18.36 -12.50 14.13
CA SER A 395 17.36 -11.72 13.40
C SER A 395 16.98 -10.44 14.19
N ARG A 396 16.47 -9.46 13.45
CA ARG A 396 15.93 -8.25 14.05
C ARG A 396 14.80 -8.56 15.06
N ALA A 397 13.94 -9.55 14.75
CA ALA A 397 12.87 -9.96 15.66
C ALA A 397 13.41 -10.46 17.00
N ASP A 398 14.54 -11.18 16.98
CA ASP A 398 15.14 -11.74 18.18
C ASP A 398 15.89 -10.70 19.00
N ILE A 399 16.65 -9.80 18.37
CA ILE A 399 17.42 -8.79 19.11
C ILE A 399 16.50 -7.83 19.89
N TYR A 400 15.26 -7.64 19.44
CA TYR A 400 14.23 -6.87 20.15
C TYR A 400 13.38 -7.69 21.12
N ASN A 401 13.58 -9.01 21.19
CA ASN A 401 12.89 -9.87 22.14
C ASN A 401 13.54 -9.73 23.53
N ALA A 402 12.75 -9.42 24.55
CA ALA A 402 13.25 -9.27 25.92
C ALA A 402 13.91 -10.54 26.48
N ASP A 403 13.52 -11.71 26.00
CA ASP A 403 13.99 -13.01 26.49
C ASP A 403 15.21 -13.56 25.72
N ILE A 404 15.79 -12.80 24.78
CA ILE A 404 16.89 -13.30 23.94
C ILE A 404 18.11 -13.70 24.76
N THR A 405 18.51 -12.88 25.75
CA THR A 405 19.66 -13.13 26.61
C THR A 405 19.49 -14.44 27.38
N ASP A 406 18.33 -14.65 28.00
CA ASP A 406 18.03 -15.88 28.73
C ASP A 406 18.00 -17.09 27.80
N THR A 407 17.40 -16.96 26.62
CA THR A 407 17.34 -18.03 25.60
C THR A 407 18.75 -18.48 25.18
N LEU A 408 19.64 -17.55 24.83
CA LEU A 408 20.99 -17.85 24.42
C LEU A 408 21.82 -18.46 25.56
N LEU A 409 21.68 -17.92 26.79
CA LEU A 409 22.34 -18.47 27.96
C LEU A 409 21.88 -19.89 28.29
N ASP A 410 20.61 -20.19 28.17
CA ASP A 410 20.08 -21.54 28.38
C ASP A 410 20.62 -22.53 27.35
N ILE A 411 20.75 -22.11 26.08
CA ILE A 411 21.31 -22.96 25.02
C ILE A 411 22.79 -23.26 25.33
N VAL A 412 23.63 -22.24 25.52
CA VAL A 412 25.07 -22.48 25.74
C VAL A 412 25.34 -23.28 27.02
N ARG A 413 24.56 -23.08 28.08
CA ARG A 413 24.63 -23.88 29.32
C ARG A 413 24.23 -25.34 29.11
N ARG A 414 23.17 -25.59 28.34
CA ARG A 414 22.68 -26.94 28.04
C ARG A 414 23.74 -27.78 27.34
N TYR A 415 24.52 -27.19 26.46
CA TYR A 415 25.57 -27.88 25.71
C TYR A 415 26.97 -27.71 26.35
N ASP A 416 27.08 -27.03 27.50
CA ASP A 416 28.34 -26.75 28.19
C ASP A 416 29.38 -26.06 27.28
N ILE A 417 28.91 -25.01 26.55
CA ILE A 417 29.75 -24.21 25.65
C ILE A 417 30.00 -22.83 26.26
N PRO A 418 31.23 -22.33 26.30
CA PRO A 418 31.50 -20.95 26.69
C PRO A 418 30.83 -19.95 25.74
N PRO A 419 30.17 -18.89 26.24
CA PRO A 419 29.53 -17.87 25.39
C PRO A 419 30.46 -17.28 24.31
N SER A 420 31.73 -17.13 24.61
CA SER A 420 32.76 -16.62 23.69
C SER A 420 33.01 -17.50 22.46
N ARG A 421 32.47 -18.71 22.41
CA ARG A 421 32.53 -19.58 21.24
C ARG A 421 31.34 -19.48 20.32
N LEU A 422 30.27 -18.85 20.77
CA LEU A 422 29.09 -18.54 19.96
C LEU A 422 29.10 -17.04 19.68
N HIS A 423 29.56 -16.66 18.49
CA HIS A 423 29.53 -15.26 18.04
C HIS A 423 28.14 -14.91 17.51
N LEU A 424 27.67 -13.70 17.75
CA LEU A 424 26.35 -13.24 17.38
C LEU A 424 26.45 -12.19 16.28
N GLU A 425 25.98 -12.50 15.08
CA GLU A 425 25.99 -11.61 13.92
C GLU A 425 24.69 -10.81 13.88
N ILE A 426 24.82 -9.48 13.86
CA ILE A 426 23.69 -8.53 13.83
C ILE A 426 23.86 -7.63 12.63
N THR A 427 22.83 -7.53 11.78
CA THR A 427 22.88 -6.67 10.60
C THR A 427 22.80 -5.18 10.97
N GLU A 428 23.42 -4.31 10.15
CA GLU A 428 23.36 -2.86 10.29
C GLU A 428 21.90 -2.33 10.39
N SER A 429 20.98 -2.91 9.64
CA SER A 429 19.58 -2.50 9.59
C SER A 429 18.83 -2.67 10.92
N ALA A 430 19.29 -3.57 11.80
CA ALA A 430 18.68 -3.76 13.11
C ALA A 430 18.81 -2.53 14.02
N TYR A 431 19.81 -1.67 13.81
CA TYR A 431 20.02 -0.47 14.62
C TYR A 431 19.00 0.65 14.38
N THR A 432 18.35 0.69 13.21
CA THR A 432 17.60 1.88 12.75
C THR A 432 16.30 2.17 13.50
N ASP A 433 15.63 1.18 14.09
CA ASP A 433 14.29 1.37 14.66
C ASP A 433 14.29 1.86 16.11
N ASN A 434 15.11 1.25 16.96
CA ASN A 434 15.23 1.62 18.37
C ASN A 434 16.69 1.44 18.86
N PRO A 435 17.55 2.41 18.59
CA PRO A 435 18.97 2.33 18.94
C PRO A 435 19.25 2.08 20.42
N GLU A 436 18.46 2.66 21.32
CA GLU A 436 18.67 2.51 22.76
C GLU A 436 18.44 1.07 23.21
N GLN A 437 17.39 0.43 22.75
CA GLN A 437 17.07 -0.96 23.11
C GLN A 437 18.13 -1.93 22.59
N ILE A 438 18.55 -1.80 21.33
CA ILE A 438 19.57 -2.71 20.77
C ILE A 438 20.91 -2.55 21.49
N ILE A 439 21.36 -1.32 21.80
CA ILE A 439 22.59 -1.06 22.56
C ILE A 439 22.51 -1.73 23.93
N GLN A 440 21.38 -1.65 24.61
CA GLN A 440 21.18 -2.29 25.91
C GLN A 440 21.27 -3.81 25.81
N THR A 441 20.56 -4.44 24.87
CA THR A 441 20.57 -5.90 24.65
C THR A 441 21.97 -6.40 24.30
N VAL A 442 22.66 -5.73 23.37
CA VAL A 442 24.02 -6.10 22.94
C VAL A 442 25.01 -5.92 24.09
N SER A 443 24.92 -4.85 24.89
CA SER A 443 25.76 -4.64 26.06
C SER A 443 25.58 -5.74 27.11
N GLU A 444 24.34 -6.21 27.26
CA GLU A 444 24.03 -7.31 28.19
C GLU A 444 24.65 -8.62 27.71
N LEU A 445 24.48 -8.99 26.43
CA LEU A 445 25.04 -10.18 25.82
C LEU A 445 26.56 -10.21 25.95
N ARG A 446 27.23 -9.08 25.64
CA ARG A 446 28.71 -8.95 25.84
C ARG A 446 29.12 -9.15 27.29
N ARG A 447 28.36 -8.63 28.24
CA ARG A 447 28.68 -8.82 29.68
C ARG A 447 28.65 -10.29 30.11
N TYR A 448 27.83 -11.11 29.43
CA TYR A 448 27.81 -12.57 29.62
C TYR A 448 28.90 -13.30 28.85
N GLY A 449 29.68 -12.59 28.02
CA GLY A 449 30.85 -13.12 27.32
C GLY A 449 30.60 -13.53 25.88
N PHE A 450 29.43 -13.21 25.31
CA PHE A 450 29.22 -13.35 23.88
C PHE A 450 30.02 -12.32 23.09
N VAL A 451 30.52 -12.69 21.92
CA VAL A 451 31.19 -11.81 20.95
C VAL A 451 30.18 -11.33 19.94
N ILE A 452 30.15 -10.03 19.67
CA ILE A 452 29.18 -9.39 18.78
C ILE A 452 29.85 -8.98 17.48
N GLU A 453 29.31 -9.46 16.37
CA GLU A 453 29.76 -9.14 15.01
C GLU A 453 28.73 -8.25 14.34
N MET A 454 29.14 -7.15 13.73
CA MET A 454 28.30 -6.32 12.87
C MET A 454 28.42 -6.82 11.44
N ASP A 455 27.31 -7.29 10.87
CA ASP A 455 27.25 -7.85 9.52
C ASP A 455 26.79 -6.83 8.47
N ASP A 456 27.13 -7.06 7.19
CA ASP A 456 26.76 -6.25 6.03
C ASP A 456 27.13 -4.76 6.14
N PHE A 457 28.21 -4.41 6.85
CA PHE A 457 28.57 -3.00 7.05
C PHE A 457 28.86 -2.29 5.73
N GLY A 458 28.13 -1.17 5.51
CA GLY A 458 28.22 -0.34 4.30
C GLY A 458 27.22 -0.67 3.22
N SER A 459 26.33 -1.63 3.43
CA SER A 459 25.22 -1.94 2.48
C SER A 459 24.05 -0.94 2.58
N GLY A 460 23.98 -0.16 3.67
CA GLY A 460 22.88 0.75 4.00
C GLY A 460 23.32 2.17 4.39
N TYR A 461 22.57 2.77 5.30
CA TYR A 461 22.87 4.11 5.86
C TYR A 461 23.81 4.03 7.06
N SER A 462 25.04 3.51 6.84
CA SER A 462 26.04 3.41 7.90
C SER A 462 26.37 4.79 8.47
N SER A 463 25.95 5.05 9.70
CA SER A 463 26.41 6.25 10.40
C SER A 463 27.61 5.93 11.27
N LEU A 464 28.68 6.73 11.16
CA LEU A 464 29.82 6.66 12.07
C LEU A 464 29.39 6.75 13.55
N ASN A 465 28.26 7.39 13.81
CA ASN A 465 27.66 7.49 15.12
C ASN A 465 27.21 6.13 15.66
N MET A 466 26.67 5.26 14.79
CA MET A 466 26.27 3.90 15.16
C MET A 466 27.49 3.08 15.61
N LEU A 467 28.58 3.07 14.85
CA LEU A 467 29.79 2.38 15.23
C LEU A 467 30.34 2.84 16.58
N ASN A 468 30.27 4.14 16.86
CA ASN A 468 30.76 4.70 18.12
C ASN A 468 29.86 4.34 19.33
N GLN A 469 28.58 4.04 19.11
CA GLN A 469 27.64 3.76 20.18
C GLN A 469 27.38 2.27 20.41
N MET A 470 27.50 1.46 19.35
CA MET A 470 27.30 0.01 19.44
C MET A 470 28.49 -0.68 20.07
N PRO A 471 28.32 -1.46 21.14
CA PRO A 471 29.39 -2.22 21.75
C PRO A 471 29.71 -3.49 20.93
N LEU A 472 30.48 -3.32 19.86
CA LEU A 472 30.87 -4.37 18.93
C LEU A 472 32.24 -4.95 19.31
N ASP A 473 32.57 -6.13 18.80
CA ASP A 473 33.89 -6.78 18.86
C ASP A 473 34.47 -6.97 17.45
N ILE A 474 33.63 -7.22 16.46
CA ILE A 474 34.05 -7.55 15.10
C ILE A 474 33.19 -6.77 14.10
N LEU A 475 33.82 -6.27 13.04
CA LEU A 475 33.17 -5.63 11.89
C LEU A 475 33.36 -6.48 10.64
N LYS A 476 32.24 -6.94 10.02
CA LYS A 476 32.24 -7.67 8.75
C LYS A 476 32.01 -6.69 7.59
N LEU A 477 32.88 -6.71 6.60
CA LEU A 477 32.83 -5.86 5.42
C LEU A 477 32.14 -6.59 4.28
N ASP A 478 31.03 -6.03 3.78
CA ASP A 478 30.28 -6.57 2.64
C ASP A 478 31.19 -6.74 1.41
N MET A 479 30.97 -7.84 0.68
CA MET A 479 31.68 -8.21 -0.56
C MET A 479 31.71 -7.09 -1.61
N LYS A 480 30.75 -6.17 -1.63
CA LYS A 480 30.69 -5.04 -2.57
C LYS A 480 31.94 -4.15 -2.47
N PHE A 481 32.52 -4.00 -1.28
CA PHE A 481 33.77 -3.26 -1.08
C PHE A 481 35.00 -3.99 -1.65
N ILE A 482 34.91 -5.32 -1.77
CA ILE A 482 35.97 -6.18 -2.24
C ILE A 482 35.93 -6.35 -3.76
N GLN A 483 34.75 -6.46 -4.36
CA GLN A 483 34.56 -6.74 -5.79
C GLN A 483 34.67 -5.51 -6.69
N ASN A 484 34.36 -4.29 -6.21
CA ASN A 484 34.40 -3.05 -7.00
C ASN A 484 35.85 -2.50 -7.17
N GLU A 485 36.73 -3.28 -7.77
CA GLU A 485 38.17 -2.98 -7.87
C GLU A 485 38.54 -1.81 -8.79
N THR A 486 37.63 -1.34 -9.64
CA THR A 486 37.96 -0.44 -10.76
C THR A 486 37.96 1.05 -10.42
N VAL A 487 37.47 1.44 -9.25
CA VAL A 487 37.35 2.86 -8.87
C VAL A 487 38.29 3.20 -7.72
N ALA A 488 39.29 4.05 -7.95
CA ALA A 488 40.24 4.53 -6.96
C ALA A 488 39.61 5.20 -5.71
N SER A 489 38.32 5.58 -5.78
CA SER A 489 37.54 6.06 -4.64
C SER A 489 37.22 4.95 -3.64
N ASP A 490 36.87 3.76 -4.12
CA ASP A 490 36.38 2.66 -3.29
C ASP A 490 37.54 2.05 -2.47
N GLN A 491 38.72 2.06 -3.03
CA GLN A 491 39.94 1.66 -2.31
C GLN A 491 40.26 2.56 -1.12
N ARG A 492 40.05 3.87 -1.26
CA ARG A 492 40.25 4.82 -0.15
C ARG A 492 39.21 4.69 0.93
N ILE A 493 37.97 4.37 0.54
CA ILE A 493 36.87 4.13 1.48
C ILE A 493 37.14 2.85 2.28
N LEU A 494 37.50 1.76 1.62
CA LEU A 494 37.86 0.49 2.28
C LEU A 494 38.99 0.68 3.30
N LYS A 495 40.07 1.35 2.90
CA LYS A 495 41.19 1.68 3.83
C LYS A 495 40.68 2.50 5.01
N PHE A 496 39.89 3.54 4.77
CA PHE A 496 39.36 4.39 5.83
C PHE A 496 38.52 3.60 6.84
N ILE A 497 37.68 2.66 6.36
CA ILE A 497 36.85 1.82 7.23
C ILE A 497 37.72 0.89 8.09
N ILE A 498 38.71 0.23 7.49
CA ILE A 498 39.63 -0.65 8.22
C ILE A 498 40.45 0.15 9.26
N ASP A 499 41.01 1.29 8.89
CA ASP A 499 41.75 2.16 9.80
C ASP A 499 40.87 2.65 10.97
N LEU A 500 39.59 2.97 10.68
CA LEU A 500 38.63 3.37 11.69
C LEU A 500 38.31 2.22 12.66
N ALA A 501 37.98 1.03 12.14
CA ALA A 501 37.69 -0.15 12.95
C ALA A 501 38.86 -0.49 13.86
N ASN A 502 40.10 -0.50 13.32
CA ASN A 502 41.31 -0.72 14.08
C ASN A 502 41.56 0.34 15.17
N SER A 503 41.19 1.62 14.90
CA SER A 503 41.30 2.69 15.91
C SER A 503 40.27 2.56 17.04
N MET A 504 39.24 1.75 16.85
CA MET A 504 38.21 1.42 17.84
C MET A 504 38.43 0.05 18.51
N ASP A 505 39.58 -0.57 18.29
CA ASP A 505 39.90 -1.93 18.78
C ASP A 505 38.92 -3.01 18.29
N LEU A 506 38.31 -2.83 17.09
CA LEU A 506 37.47 -3.82 16.46
C LEU A 506 38.27 -4.70 15.51
N SER A 507 38.06 -6.02 15.55
CA SER A 507 38.60 -6.93 14.53
C SER A 507 37.82 -6.81 13.24
N VAL A 508 38.48 -6.94 12.09
CA VAL A 508 37.84 -6.78 10.77
C VAL A 508 37.86 -8.09 10.01
N ILE A 509 36.66 -8.49 9.51
CA ILE A 509 36.49 -9.65 8.62
C ILE A 509 36.06 -9.13 7.24
N ALA A 510 36.78 -9.54 6.18
CA ALA A 510 36.40 -9.26 4.79
C ALA A 510 35.67 -10.44 4.18
N GLU A 511 34.50 -10.18 3.62
CA GLU A 511 33.66 -11.18 2.96
C GLU A 511 33.84 -11.23 1.45
N GLY A 512 33.55 -12.39 0.85
CA GLY A 512 33.55 -12.54 -0.60
C GLY A 512 34.93 -12.49 -1.25
N VAL A 513 35.98 -12.91 -0.54
CA VAL A 513 37.34 -12.98 -1.09
C VAL A 513 37.42 -14.14 -2.07
N GLU A 514 37.74 -13.87 -3.33
CA GLU A 514 37.77 -14.84 -4.42
C GLU A 514 39.17 -15.03 -5.01
N THR A 515 40.04 -14.05 -4.89
CA THR A 515 41.41 -14.09 -5.49
C THR A 515 42.55 -13.86 -4.50
N SER A 516 43.74 -14.29 -4.88
CA SER A 516 44.96 -14.08 -4.09
C SER A 516 45.30 -12.58 -4.00
N GLU A 517 45.06 -11.83 -5.06
CA GLU A 517 45.33 -10.40 -5.13
C GLU A 517 44.46 -9.64 -4.15
N GLN A 518 43.16 -10.02 -4.03
CA GLN A 518 42.25 -9.45 -3.04
C GLN A 518 42.77 -9.73 -1.61
N LEU A 519 43.18 -10.96 -1.34
CA LEU A 519 43.71 -11.34 -0.02
C LEU A 519 44.97 -10.57 0.36
N GLU A 520 45.96 -10.46 -0.56
CA GLU A 520 47.21 -9.73 -0.32
C GLU A 520 46.94 -8.25 -0.04
N ARG A 521 46.02 -7.66 -0.80
CA ARG A 521 45.61 -6.28 -0.60
C ARG A 521 44.95 -6.06 0.76
N LEU A 522 44.01 -6.94 1.17
CA LEU A 522 43.40 -6.86 2.49
C LEU A 522 44.40 -6.96 3.62
N ARG A 523 45.43 -7.82 3.44
CA ARG A 523 46.55 -7.90 4.36
C ARG A 523 47.31 -6.57 4.46
N ASP A 524 47.64 -5.94 3.33
CA ASP A 524 48.35 -4.66 3.28
C ASP A 524 47.53 -3.49 3.85
N LEU A 525 46.19 -3.60 3.83
CA LEU A 525 45.28 -2.66 4.46
C LEU A 525 45.09 -2.90 5.98
N GLY A 526 45.60 -4.01 6.52
CA GLY A 526 45.50 -4.33 7.94
C GLY A 526 44.21 -5.01 8.35
N CYS A 527 43.55 -5.73 7.42
CA CYS A 527 42.39 -6.57 7.73
C CYS A 527 42.86 -7.85 8.45
N ASP A 528 42.09 -8.29 9.48
CA ASP A 528 42.51 -9.41 10.34
C ASP A 528 42.13 -10.77 9.74
N GLN A 529 40.92 -10.90 9.23
CA GLN A 529 40.34 -12.18 8.79
C GLN A 529 39.66 -12.02 7.44
N ALA A 530 39.52 -13.14 6.74
CA ALA A 530 38.86 -13.21 5.46
C ALA A 530 38.02 -14.47 5.33
N GLN A 531 36.93 -14.34 4.60
CA GLN A 531 35.96 -15.39 4.26
C GLN A 531 35.62 -15.31 2.78
N GLY A 532 35.56 -16.44 2.09
CA GLY A 532 35.18 -16.45 0.67
C GLY A 532 35.64 -17.68 -0.10
N TYR A 533 35.32 -17.71 -1.38
CA TYR A 533 35.62 -18.86 -2.27
C TYR A 533 37.14 -19.09 -2.49
N PHE A 534 38.00 -18.09 -2.26
CA PHE A 534 39.43 -18.26 -2.38
C PHE A 534 39.98 -19.40 -1.48
N PHE A 535 39.36 -19.58 -0.31
CA PHE A 535 39.75 -20.61 0.66
C PHE A 535 39.07 -21.95 0.41
N LEU A 536 38.05 -21.95 -0.40
CA LEU A 536 37.24 -23.13 -0.74
C LEU A 536 37.47 -23.49 -2.21
N GLN A 537 38.67 -24.04 -2.54
CA GLN A 537 38.85 -24.68 -3.83
C GLN A 537 37.99 -25.94 -3.93
N THR A 538 36.69 -25.78 -4.24
CA THR A 538 35.69 -26.82 -4.39
C THR A 538 34.81 -27.11 -3.16
N ASN A 539 33.53 -26.80 -3.26
CA ASN A 539 32.33 -27.45 -2.65
C ASN A 539 32.35 -27.86 -1.15
N ALA A 540 33.10 -27.25 -0.30
CA ALA A 540 33.17 -27.68 1.08
C ALA A 540 32.74 -26.60 2.09
N CYS A 541 31.48 -26.18 2.03
CA CYS A 541 30.77 -25.92 3.27
C CYS A 541 30.55 -27.28 3.93
N LEU A 542 31.10 -27.49 5.13
CA LEU A 542 30.81 -28.71 5.90
C LEU A 542 29.36 -28.65 6.36
N GLN A 543 28.57 -29.64 5.95
CA GLN A 543 27.21 -29.82 6.47
C GLN A 543 27.32 -30.40 7.88
N LEU A 544 26.62 -29.79 8.84
CA LEU A 544 26.50 -30.26 10.23
C LEU A 544 25.51 -31.39 10.37
#